data_9e394b14235321e7029cd1870988c1c5
#
_entry.id   9e394b14235321e7029cd1870988c1c5
#
_cell.length_a   1.000
_cell.length_b   1.000
_cell.length_c   1.000
_cell.angle_alpha   90.00
_cell.angle_beta   90.00
_cell.angle_gamma   90.00
#
_symmetry.space_group_name_H-M   'P 1'
#
loop_
_entity.id
_entity.type
_entity.pdbx_description
1 polymer ?
#
loop_
_entity_poly.entity_id
_entity_poly.type
_entity_poly.pdbx_seq_one_letter_code
_entity_poly.pdbx_strand_id
1 'polypeptide(L)'
;TYNVCNKDVKIDELKKYMKDLVPTYMIPNYFIKLKEIPINSNGKADRKALSTIKYTVERENKYEAPRNDFEKTLKKIVEKEMNITNVGIDDDILNLGADSLTLMRITAELLDQKYEVSIQKFYEQKTIRKINDTLYQEIDENDKLKDDVYYNFNEKDPSEKIKFSNVLLTGATGFLGIHILNELIKNTKANVYCLIRDKNGINGKERLKEKISFYFGKELLREIDKRIYVIKGDISNNLLGLDEDEYKKLGYKIDLVIHSAAIVNHYGKKEIFELINVTGTKNIAEFCKSYNIKLNHISTISVSADFVSNKKISKEFNEHTLYIGQPYKKNIYVKTKFEAEYNLLKEMAKGLEVTIFRLGNITSRYCDGKFQENDYQNAFLNRILSFIKIGKVTNEMLDYEFDMSPVDICSEFIIKILEYQSSYGKVFHIANNNKITLKGIIKALNISNIKIVTQEEFRNSIKNNKEIIGIINDITNNVIFGKNININSDFTQNYLNKLNLNWCKINNSYIRKYVKKYIE
;
A
#
# COMPACT_ATOMS: atom_id res chain seq x y z
N THR A 1 -21.08 3.93 -21.73
CA THR A 1 -20.90 5.16 -22.51
C THR A 1 -20.67 4.77 -23.95
N TYR A 2 -21.23 5.46 -24.91
CA TYR A 2 -20.98 5.26 -26.34
C TYR A 2 -20.72 6.61 -27.02
N ASN A 3 -19.90 6.60 -28.07
CA ASN A 3 -19.63 7.75 -28.91
C ASN A 3 -19.81 7.37 -30.38
N VAL A 4 -20.24 8.32 -31.20
CA VAL A 4 -20.33 8.17 -32.64
C VAL A 4 -19.09 8.81 -33.25
N CYS A 5 -18.31 8.05 -34.02
CA CYS A 5 -17.12 8.54 -34.69
C CYS A 5 -17.31 8.47 -36.21
N ASN A 6 -17.00 9.56 -36.91
CA ASN A 6 -16.99 9.61 -38.39
C ASN A 6 -15.64 9.16 -38.98
N LYS A 7 -14.67 8.82 -38.15
CA LYS A 7 -13.34 8.33 -38.55
C LYS A 7 -12.99 7.08 -37.80
N ASP A 8 -12.20 6.23 -38.40
CA ASP A 8 -11.65 5.04 -37.72
C ASP A 8 -10.58 5.48 -36.73
N VAL A 9 -10.85 5.25 -35.44
CA VAL A 9 -9.96 5.62 -34.31
C VAL A 9 -9.40 4.35 -33.69
N LYS A 10 -8.09 4.28 -33.56
CA LYS A 10 -7.43 3.16 -32.85
C LYS A 10 -7.72 3.22 -31.36
N ILE A 11 -8.03 2.08 -30.76
CA ILE A 11 -8.37 1.96 -29.33
C ILE A 11 -7.24 2.50 -28.44
N ASP A 12 -5.98 2.27 -28.82
CA ASP A 12 -4.83 2.76 -28.05
C ASP A 12 -4.69 4.28 -28.04
N GLU A 13 -5.02 4.93 -29.16
CA GLU A 13 -5.07 6.40 -29.26
C GLU A 13 -6.17 6.96 -28.36
N LEU A 14 -7.33 6.30 -28.34
CA LEU A 14 -8.47 6.69 -27.51
C LEU A 14 -8.14 6.51 -26.01
N LYS A 15 -7.54 5.38 -25.64
CA LYS A 15 -7.07 5.15 -24.25
C LYS A 15 -6.01 6.16 -23.83
N LYS A 16 -5.07 6.49 -24.71
CA LYS A 16 -4.04 7.50 -24.45
C LYS A 16 -4.66 8.88 -24.23
N TYR A 17 -5.56 9.29 -25.11
CA TYR A 17 -6.30 10.55 -24.99
C TYR A 17 -7.10 10.64 -23.68
N MET A 18 -7.79 9.56 -23.30
CA MET A 18 -8.54 9.52 -22.05
C MET A 18 -7.66 9.57 -20.79
N LYS A 19 -6.43 9.06 -20.83
CA LYS A 19 -5.48 9.16 -19.70
C LYS A 19 -5.16 10.60 -19.31
N ASP A 20 -5.22 11.51 -20.26
CA ASP A 20 -4.94 12.93 -20.04
C ASP A 20 -6.18 13.68 -19.51
N LEU A 21 -7.38 13.13 -19.70
CA LEU A 21 -8.65 13.79 -19.37
C LEU A 21 -9.32 13.28 -18.10
N VAL A 22 -9.17 11.98 -17.78
CA VAL A 22 -9.88 11.36 -16.67
C VAL A 22 -8.95 10.47 -15.85
N PRO A 23 -9.21 10.28 -14.54
CA PRO A 23 -8.51 9.31 -13.72
C PRO A 23 -8.54 7.91 -14.33
N THR A 24 -7.49 7.14 -14.12
CA THR A 24 -7.31 5.81 -14.75
C THR A 24 -8.48 4.85 -14.48
N TYR A 25 -9.11 4.94 -13.30
CA TYR A 25 -10.27 4.11 -12.94
C TYR A 25 -11.56 4.48 -13.70
N MET A 26 -11.62 5.64 -14.35
CA MET A 26 -12.74 6.07 -15.19
C MET A 26 -12.53 5.70 -16.66
N ILE A 27 -11.35 5.23 -17.04
CA ILE A 27 -11.07 4.78 -18.40
C ILE A 27 -11.74 3.42 -18.61
N PRO A 28 -12.61 3.24 -19.61
CA PRO A 28 -13.23 1.95 -19.88
C PRO A 28 -12.18 0.88 -20.19
N ASN A 29 -12.34 -0.31 -19.59
CA ASN A 29 -11.46 -1.43 -19.85
C ASN A 29 -11.60 -1.92 -21.30
N TYR A 30 -12.83 -1.88 -21.84
CA TYR A 30 -13.17 -2.36 -23.17
C TYR A 30 -13.78 -1.28 -24.03
N PHE A 31 -13.40 -1.27 -25.30
CA PHE A 31 -13.99 -0.45 -26.34
C PHE A 31 -14.49 -1.40 -27.42
N ILE A 32 -15.80 -1.43 -27.64
CA ILE A 32 -16.44 -2.30 -28.62
C ILE A 32 -16.87 -1.44 -29.80
N LYS A 33 -16.30 -1.72 -30.97
CA LYS A 33 -16.69 -1.06 -32.22
C LYS A 33 -18.00 -1.69 -32.71
N LEU A 34 -19.02 -0.87 -32.89
CA LEU A 34 -20.31 -1.28 -33.43
C LEU A 34 -20.54 -0.62 -34.77
N LYS A 35 -21.13 -1.36 -35.71
CA LYS A 35 -21.57 -0.76 -37.00
C LYS A 35 -22.71 0.22 -36.75
N GLU A 36 -23.64 -0.12 -35.87
CA GLU A 36 -24.80 0.69 -35.52
C GLU A 36 -25.08 0.55 -34.03
N ILE A 37 -25.57 1.60 -33.41
CA ILE A 37 -26.00 1.57 -32.02
C ILE A 37 -27.41 1.00 -31.95
N PRO A 38 -27.67 -0.09 -31.21
CA PRO A 38 -29.02 -0.62 -31.06
C PRO A 38 -29.92 0.43 -30.40
N ILE A 39 -31.10 0.67 -30.99
CA ILE A 39 -32.10 1.61 -30.49
C ILE A 39 -33.34 0.88 -30.00
N ASN A 40 -33.92 1.36 -28.91
CA ASN A 40 -35.16 0.84 -28.36
C ASN A 40 -36.40 1.40 -29.11
N SER A 41 -37.61 0.93 -28.78
CA SER A 41 -38.88 1.36 -29.37
C SER A 41 -39.14 2.87 -29.30
N ASN A 42 -38.44 3.59 -28.42
CA ASN A 42 -38.56 5.05 -28.24
C ASN A 42 -37.48 5.85 -29.01
N GLY A 43 -36.71 5.22 -29.90
CA GLY A 43 -35.64 5.85 -30.67
C GLY A 43 -34.38 6.20 -29.87
N LYS A 44 -34.24 5.71 -28.59
CA LYS A 44 -33.06 5.92 -27.73
C LYS A 44 -32.16 4.68 -27.74
N ALA A 45 -30.86 4.86 -27.51
CA ALA A 45 -29.93 3.73 -27.39
C ALA A 45 -30.45 2.67 -26.43
N ASP A 46 -30.52 1.43 -26.90
CA ASP A 46 -30.95 0.28 -26.08
C ASP A 46 -29.79 -0.21 -25.18
N ARG A 47 -29.79 0.30 -23.95
CA ARG A 47 -28.78 -0.06 -22.95
C ARG A 47 -28.82 -1.54 -22.58
N LYS A 48 -29.98 -2.19 -22.68
CA LYS A 48 -30.12 -3.61 -22.36
C LYS A 48 -29.49 -4.48 -23.45
N ALA A 49 -29.75 -4.17 -24.70
CA ALA A 49 -29.09 -4.81 -25.85
C ALA A 49 -27.58 -4.57 -25.82
N LEU A 50 -27.13 -3.34 -25.54
CA LEU A 50 -25.71 -3.01 -25.43
C LEU A 50 -25.01 -3.80 -24.30
N SER A 51 -25.68 -4.07 -23.18
CA SER A 51 -25.10 -4.82 -22.05
C SER A 51 -24.92 -6.32 -22.33
N THR A 52 -25.60 -6.86 -23.34
CA THR A 52 -25.49 -8.29 -23.74
C THR A 52 -24.41 -8.54 -24.79
N ILE A 53 -23.83 -7.51 -25.36
CA ILE A 53 -22.77 -7.65 -26.37
C ILE A 53 -21.51 -8.17 -25.69
N LYS A 54 -21.05 -9.36 -26.09
CA LYS A 54 -19.79 -9.93 -25.63
C LYS A 54 -18.64 -9.33 -26.43
N TYR A 55 -17.60 -8.91 -25.72
CA TYR A 55 -16.36 -8.47 -26.34
C TYR A 55 -15.58 -9.68 -26.85
N THR A 56 -15.28 -9.70 -28.14
CA THR A 56 -14.34 -10.66 -28.72
C THR A 56 -12.98 -9.96 -28.85
N VAL A 57 -11.93 -10.58 -28.34
CA VAL A 57 -10.57 -10.02 -28.36
C VAL A 57 -10.15 -9.83 -29.82
N GLU A 58 -9.99 -8.56 -30.23
CA GLU A 58 -9.32 -8.21 -31.50
C GLU A 58 -7.82 -8.39 -31.30
N ARG A 59 -7.16 -9.13 -32.18
CA ARG A 59 -5.78 -9.55 -32.00
C ARG A 59 -4.86 -8.95 -33.02
N GLU A 60 -3.71 -8.50 -32.54
CA GLU A 60 -2.52 -8.29 -33.38
C GLU A 60 -1.72 -9.57 -33.57
N ASN A 61 -1.82 -10.54 -32.65
CA ASN A 61 -1.08 -11.80 -32.64
C ASN A 61 -1.94 -13.02 -33.03
N LYS A 62 -1.29 -14.06 -33.56
CA LYS A 62 -1.94 -15.34 -33.88
C LYS A 62 -2.47 -16.01 -32.61
N TYR A 63 -3.68 -16.56 -32.68
CA TYR A 63 -4.26 -17.30 -31.56
C TYR A 63 -3.47 -18.56 -31.22
N GLU A 64 -3.06 -18.66 -29.96
CA GLU A 64 -2.45 -19.85 -29.42
C GLU A 64 -3.38 -20.52 -28.40
N ALA A 65 -3.67 -21.80 -28.63
CA ALA A 65 -4.57 -22.59 -27.79
C ALA A 65 -3.86 -23.07 -26.50
N PRO A 66 -4.61 -23.35 -25.41
CA PRO A 66 -4.04 -23.94 -24.20
C PRO A 66 -3.36 -25.28 -24.45
N ARG A 67 -2.16 -25.46 -23.90
CA ARG A 67 -1.31 -26.65 -24.07
C ARG A 67 -1.58 -27.76 -23.04
N ASN A 68 -2.09 -27.40 -21.86
CA ASN A 68 -2.31 -28.30 -20.73
C ASN A 68 -3.55 -27.92 -19.92
N ASP A 69 -3.86 -28.69 -18.87
CA ASP A 69 -5.08 -28.51 -18.08
C ASP A 69 -5.05 -27.23 -17.23
N PHE A 70 -3.90 -26.79 -16.72
CA PHE A 70 -3.79 -25.52 -16.03
C PHE A 70 -4.12 -24.35 -16.96
N GLU A 71 -3.52 -24.31 -18.15
CA GLU A 71 -3.78 -23.24 -19.13
C GLU A 71 -5.24 -23.23 -19.58
N LYS A 72 -5.86 -24.42 -19.78
CA LYS A 72 -7.31 -24.54 -20.07
C LYS A 72 -8.15 -23.97 -18.94
N THR A 73 -7.80 -24.29 -17.69
CA THR A 73 -8.50 -23.85 -16.49
C THR A 73 -8.37 -22.34 -16.33
N LEU A 74 -7.14 -21.79 -16.38
CA LEU A 74 -6.89 -20.37 -16.24
C LEU A 74 -7.58 -19.57 -17.37
N LYS A 75 -7.53 -20.05 -18.62
CA LYS A 75 -8.26 -19.44 -19.74
C LYS A 75 -9.76 -19.34 -19.45
N LYS A 76 -10.40 -20.44 -19.03
CA LYS A 76 -11.84 -20.45 -18.70
C LYS A 76 -12.20 -19.47 -17.59
N ILE A 77 -11.36 -19.39 -16.56
CA ILE A 77 -11.56 -18.47 -15.44
C ILE A 77 -11.42 -17.02 -15.92
N VAL A 78 -10.39 -16.70 -16.69
CA VAL A 78 -10.18 -15.36 -17.26
C VAL A 78 -11.37 -14.95 -18.12
N GLU A 79 -11.78 -15.81 -19.05
CA GLU A 79 -12.93 -15.54 -19.94
C GLU A 79 -14.23 -15.30 -19.17
N LYS A 80 -14.46 -16.08 -18.11
CA LYS A 80 -15.64 -15.96 -17.23
C LYS A 80 -15.61 -14.66 -16.41
N GLU A 81 -14.52 -14.41 -15.68
CA GLU A 81 -14.44 -13.27 -14.77
C GLU A 81 -14.35 -11.91 -15.49
N MET A 82 -13.85 -11.91 -16.72
CA MET A 82 -13.76 -10.72 -17.55
C MET A 82 -14.91 -10.58 -18.53
N ASN A 83 -15.78 -11.59 -18.65
CA ASN A 83 -16.88 -11.67 -19.61
C ASN A 83 -16.41 -11.45 -21.08
N ILE A 84 -15.31 -12.10 -21.43
CA ILE A 84 -14.70 -12.08 -22.77
C ILE A 84 -14.62 -13.49 -23.34
N THR A 85 -14.36 -13.62 -24.63
CA THR A 85 -14.23 -14.92 -25.30
C THR A 85 -12.97 -14.97 -26.14
N ASN A 86 -12.51 -16.19 -26.42
CA ASN A 86 -11.41 -16.42 -27.34
C ASN A 86 -10.05 -15.89 -26.84
N VAL A 87 -9.78 -15.98 -25.53
CA VAL A 87 -8.47 -15.60 -24.95
C VAL A 87 -7.42 -16.63 -25.35
N GLY A 88 -6.30 -16.18 -25.91
CA GLY A 88 -5.13 -17.01 -26.20
C GLY A 88 -4.16 -17.06 -25.03
N ILE A 89 -3.27 -18.06 -25.01
CA ILE A 89 -2.31 -18.20 -23.90
C ILE A 89 -1.23 -17.13 -23.90
N ASP A 90 -1.03 -16.41 -25.01
CA ASP A 90 -0.06 -15.33 -25.15
C ASP A 90 -0.68 -13.92 -25.05
N ASP A 91 -2.00 -13.85 -24.87
CA ASP A 91 -2.67 -12.58 -24.65
C ASP A 91 -2.30 -12.00 -23.27
N ASP A 92 -1.95 -10.71 -23.22
CA ASP A 92 -1.66 -10.00 -21.96
C ASP A 92 -2.96 -9.71 -21.20
N ILE A 93 -3.18 -10.43 -20.08
CA ILE A 93 -4.39 -10.37 -19.27
C ILE A 93 -4.65 -8.95 -18.74
N LEU A 94 -3.58 -8.18 -18.45
CA LEU A 94 -3.71 -6.80 -17.98
C LEU A 94 -4.15 -5.87 -19.12
N ASN A 95 -3.61 -6.08 -20.33
CA ASN A 95 -4.01 -5.31 -21.52
C ASN A 95 -5.43 -5.67 -21.96
N LEU A 96 -5.87 -6.91 -21.73
CA LEU A 96 -7.27 -7.30 -21.90
C LEU A 96 -8.22 -6.59 -20.91
N GLY A 97 -7.71 -5.87 -19.92
CA GLY A 97 -8.47 -5.03 -19.01
C GLY A 97 -8.68 -5.63 -17.61
N ALA A 98 -7.92 -6.65 -17.23
CA ALA A 98 -7.96 -7.15 -15.86
C ALA A 98 -7.40 -6.08 -14.90
N ASP A 99 -8.25 -5.63 -13.98
CA ASP A 99 -7.86 -4.80 -12.84
C ASP A 99 -7.53 -5.67 -11.61
N SER A 100 -7.07 -5.04 -10.56
CA SER A 100 -6.71 -5.73 -9.32
C SER A 100 -7.84 -6.58 -8.75
N LEU A 101 -9.09 -6.11 -8.85
CA LEU A 101 -10.27 -6.81 -8.37
C LEU A 101 -10.55 -8.08 -9.19
N THR A 102 -10.45 -7.96 -10.51
CA THR A 102 -10.56 -9.07 -11.45
C THR A 102 -9.48 -10.12 -11.18
N LEU A 103 -8.22 -9.70 -10.99
CA LEU A 103 -7.13 -10.61 -10.67
C LEU A 103 -7.34 -11.34 -9.34
N MET A 104 -7.90 -10.66 -8.32
CA MET A 104 -8.26 -11.32 -7.06
C MET A 104 -9.30 -12.43 -7.25
N ARG A 105 -10.35 -12.17 -8.07
CA ARG A 105 -11.37 -13.17 -8.37
C ARG A 105 -10.79 -14.35 -9.14
N ILE A 106 -9.94 -14.10 -10.14
CA ILE A 106 -9.23 -15.13 -10.88
C ILE A 106 -8.37 -15.98 -9.94
N THR A 107 -7.61 -15.34 -9.05
CA THR A 107 -6.75 -16.01 -8.06
C THR A 107 -7.57 -16.89 -7.10
N ALA A 108 -8.70 -16.40 -6.61
CA ALA A 108 -9.59 -17.16 -5.73
C ALA A 108 -10.16 -18.39 -6.43
N GLU A 109 -10.57 -18.26 -7.69
CA GLU A 109 -11.14 -19.36 -8.46
C GLU A 109 -10.07 -20.42 -8.83
N LEU A 110 -8.81 -19.97 -9.08
CA LEU A 110 -7.67 -20.88 -9.25
C LEU A 110 -7.36 -21.67 -7.98
N LEU A 111 -7.43 -21.03 -6.81
CA LEU A 111 -7.21 -21.71 -5.52
C LEU A 111 -8.26 -22.80 -5.30
N ASP A 112 -9.50 -22.59 -5.71
CA ASP A 112 -10.56 -23.61 -5.68
C ASP A 112 -10.25 -24.82 -6.56
N GLN A 113 -9.53 -24.60 -7.64
CA GLN A 113 -9.03 -25.66 -8.53
C GLN A 113 -7.67 -26.23 -8.06
N LYS A 114 -7.24 -25.90 -6.81
CA LYS A 114 -5.98 -26.31 -6.18
C LYS A 114 -4.71 -25.76 -6.86
N TYR A 115 -4.82 -24.65 -7.57
CA TYR A 115 -3.67 -23.92 -8.12
C TYR A 115 -3.37 -22.70 -7.27
N GLU A 116 -2.17 -22.63 -6.69
CA GLU A 116 -1.70 -21.48 -5.91
C GLU A 116 -0.96 -20.50 -6.81
N VAL A 117 -1.65 -19.48 -7.28
CA VAL A 117 -1.08 -18.40 -8.09
C VAL A 117 -1.29 -17.06 -7.37
N SER A 118 -0.22 -16.35 -7.05
CA SER A 118 -0.35 -15.04 -6.41
C SER A 118 -0.79 -13.97 -7.41
N ILE A 119 -1.48 -12.93 -6.94
CA ILE A 119 -1.88 -11.77 -7.76
C ILE A 119 -0.65 -11.10 -8.37
N GLN A 120 0.46 -11.04 -7.63
CA GLN A 120 1.72 -10.47 -8.11
C GLN A 120 2.24 -11.21 -9.35
N LYS A 121 2.06 -12.52 -9.44
CA LYS A 121 2.49 -13.32 -10.61
C LYS A 121 1.81 -12.89 -11.90
N PHE A 122 0.54 -12.44 -11.83
CA PHE A 122 -0.16 -11.86 -13.00
C PHE A 122 0.48 -10.54 -13.47
N TYR A 123 0.95 -9.70 -12.56
CA TYR A 123 1.67 -8.46 -12.93
C TYR A 123 3.04 -8.72 -13.54
N GLU A 124 3.73 -9.78 -13.09
CA GLU A 124 5.07 -10.14 -13.56
C GLU A 124 5.03 -10.90 -14.89
N GLN A 125 4.18 -11.88 -15.00
CA GLN A 125 4.15 -12.81 -16.13
C GLN A 125 3.17 -12.41 -17.24
N LYS A 126 2.07 -11.73 -16.89
CA LYS A 126 1.07 -11.11 -17.76
C LYS A 126 0.27 -12.06 -18.66
N THR A 127 0.82 -13.18 -19.10
CA THR A 127 0.19 -14.12 -20.03
C THR A 127 -0.02 -15.49 -19.41
N ILE A 128 -1.04 -16.22 -19.85
CA ILE A 128 -1.34 -17.58 -19.37
C ILE A 128 -0.13 -18.51 -19.54
N ARG A 129 0.55 -18.45 -20.70
CA ARG A 129 1.76 -19.22 -20.97
C ARG A 129 2.83 -19.01 -19.92
N LYS A 130 3.22 -17.76 -19.69
CA LYS A 130 4.30 -17.41 -18.76
C LYS A 130 3.93 -17.74 -17.32
N ILE A 131 2.66 -17.56 -16.92
CA ILE A 131 2.17 -17.97 -15.60
C ILE A 131 2.33 -19.47 -15.42
N ASN A 132 1.94 -20.28 -16.43
CA ASN A 132 2.10 -21.74 -16.41
C ASN A 132 3.58 -22.15 -16.35
N ASP A 133 4.41 -21.58 -17.20
CA ASP A 133 5.83 -21.93 -17.30
C ASP A 133 6.61 -21.60 -16.01
N THR A 134 6.10 -20.65 -15.21
CA THR A 134 6.67 -20.26 -13.91
C THR A 134 5.89 -20.80 -12.70
N LEU A 135 4.85 -21.63 -12.91
CA LEU A 135 3.93 -22.06 -11.85
C LEU A 135 4.67 -22.77 -10.70
N TYR A 136 5.62 -23.60 -11.03
CA TYR A 136 6.41 -24.41 -10.11
C TYR A 136 7.85 -23.91 -9.92
N GLN A 137 8.20 -22.78 -10.52
CA GLN A 137 9.49 -22.16 -10.23
C GLN A 137 9.43 -21.56 -8.82
N GLU A 138 10.18 -22.16 -7.92
CA GLU A 138 10.44 -21.59 -6.61
C GLU A 138 11.16 -20.23 -6.82
N ILE A 139 10.88 -19.25 -5.95
CA ILE A 139 11.67 -18.03 -5.86
C ILE A 139 13.12 -18.49 -5.66
N ASP A 140 14.00 -18.11 -6.57
CA ASP A 140 15.40 -18.55 -6.60
C ASP A 140 16.01 -18.34 -5.20
N GLU A 141 16.29 -19.45 -4.51
CA GLU A 141 16.88 -19.42 -3.16
C GLU A 141 18.27 -18.80 -3.16
N ASN A 142 18.96 -18.80 -4.34
CA ASN A 142 20.30 -18.23 -4.50
C ASN A 142 20.33 -16.70 -4.33
N ASP A 143 19.18 -16.03 -4.34
CA ASP A 143 19.06 -14.57 -4.21
C ASP A 143 18.71 -14.13 -2.76
N LYS A 144 18.74 -15.03 -1.79
CA LYS A 144 18.58 -14.71 -0.35
C LYS A 144 19.88 -14.10 0.18
N LEU A 145 19.75 -13.16 1.08
CA LEU A 145 20.87 -12.76 1.92
C LEU A 145 21.35 -14.00 2.71
N LYS A 146 22.65 -14.29 2.67
CA LYS A 146 23.21 -15.50 3.30
C LYS A 146 23.20 -15.39 4.82
N ASP A 147 23.42 -14.16 5.33
CA ASP A 147 23.57 -13.89 6.75
C ASP A 147 22.46 -12.97 7.25
N ASP A 148 22.15 -13.08 8.53
CA ASP A 148 21.27 -12.15 9.23
C ASP A 148 21.81 -10.71 9.14
N VAL A 149 20.92 -9.72 9.04
CA VAL A 149 21.29 -8.30 8.93
C VAL A 149 20.66 -7.52 10.07
N TYR A 150 21.47 -6.79 10.79
CA TYR A 150 21.09 -6.01 11.96
C TYR A 150 21.47 -4.53 11.82
N TYR A 151 20.68 -3.67 12.48
CA TYR A 151 21.07 -2.30 12.78
C TYR A 151 21.90 -2.29 14.05
N ASN A 152 23.11 -1.76 13.95
CA ASN A 152 24.01 -1.68 15.10
C ASN A 152 23.92 -0.27 15.72
N PHE A 153 23.10 -0.11 16.77
CA PHE A 153 22.99 1.14 17.51
C PHE A 153 22.89 0.91 19.01
N ASN A 154 23.31 1.92 19.78
CA ASN A 154 23.17 1.93 21.23
C ASN A 154 21.81 2.47 21.64
N GLU A 155 21.14 1.82 22.56
CA GLU A 155 19.89 2.26 23.16
C GLU A 155 20.15 3.42 24.14
N LYS A 156 20.19 4.65 23.61
CA LYS A 156 20.36 5.86 24.41
C LYS A 156 19.01 6.52 24.67
N ASP A 157 18.88 7.07 25.86
CA ASP A 157 17.75 7.88 26.27
C ASP A 157 17.60 9.16 25.42
N PRO A 158 16.39 9.74 25.32
CA PRO A 158 16.21 11.07 24.79
C PRO A 158 17.08 12.05 25.58
N SER A 159 18.02 12.72 24.89
CA SER A 159 18.98 13.57 25.57
C SER A 159 18.91 15.02 25.08
N GLU A 160 19.52 15.31 23.95
CA GLU A 160 19.63 16.64 23.40
C GLU A 160 18.57 16.89 22.34
N LYS A 161 17.82 17.99 22.46
CA LYS A 161 16.89 18.43 21.42
C LYS A 161 17.63 19.14 20.29
N ILE A 162 17.36 18.73 19.08
CA ILE A 162 17.84 19.42 17.89
C ILE A 162 16.98 20.65 17.58
N LYS A 163 17.60 21.65 16.97
CA LYS A 163 16.88 22.79 16.41
C LYS A 163 16.79 22.60 14.90
N PHE A 164 15.59 22.75 14.35
CA PHE A 164 15.35 22.76 12.92
C PHE A 164 14.30 23.84 12.58
N SER A 165 14.49 24.51 11.47
CA SER A 165 13.65 25.62 11.02
C SER A 165 12.97 25.32 9.69
N ASN A 166 13.55 24.47 8.87
CA ASN A 166 13.08 24.16 7.53
C ASN A 166 13.07 22.63 7.30
N VAL A 167 11.88 22.08 7.10
CA VAL A 167 11.65 20.65 6.91
C VAL A 167 11.22 20.37 5.48
N LEU A 168 11.90 19.47 4.78
CA LEU A 168 11.40 18.92 3.53
C LEU A 168 10.52 17.69 3.82
N LEU A 169 9.26 17.75 3.42
CA LEU A 169 8.30 16.65 3.57
C LEU A 169 7.94 16.09 2.20
N THR A 170 8.25 14.82 1.97
CA THR A 170 7.72 14.08 0.82
C THR A 170 6.49 13.28 1.22
N GLY A 171 5.56 13.07 0.30
CA GLY A 171 4.33 12.33 0.60
C GLY A 171 3.26 13.13 1.38
N ALA A 172 3.36 14.46 1.44
CA ALA A 172 2.43 15.36 2.16
C ALA A 172 0.95 15.20 1.75
N THR A 173 0.65 14.68 0.56
CA THR A 173 -0.72 14.39 0.10
C THR A 173 -1.23 13.01 0.48
N GLY A 174 -0.38 12.17 1.10
CA GLY A 174 -0.75 10.85 1.63
C GLY A 174 -1.41 10.95 3.02
N PHE A 175 -2.06 9.86 3.45
CA PHE A 175 -2.80 9.86 4.72
C PHE A 175 -1.92 10.17 5.94
N LEU A 176 -0.77 9.50 6.08
CA LEU A 176 0.16 9.80 7.16
C LEU A 176 0.85 11.16 6.94
N GLY A 177 1.31 11.44 5.71
CA GLY A 177 2.06 12.66 5.41
C GLY A 177 1.29 13.94 5.71
N ILE A 178 -0.03 13.97 5.46
CA ILE A 178 -0.86 15.15 5.78
C ILE A 178 -1.03 15.34 7.30
N HIS A 179 -1.02 14.24 8.09
CA HIS A 179 -1.06 14.30 9.55
C HIS A 179 0.30 14.75 10.11
N ILE A 180 1.41 14.25 9.56
CA ILE A 180 2.76 14.75 9.88
C ILE A 180 2.86 16.26 9.59
N LEU A 181 2.35 16.73 8.45
CA LEU A 181 2.31 18.16 8.13
C LEU A 181 1.55 18.95 9.20
N ASN A 182 0.37 18.48 9.60
CA ASN A 182 -0.41 19.14 10.64
C ASN A 182 0.33 19.18 11.98
N GLU A 183 0.97 18.07 12.39
CA GLU A 183 1.73 18.02 13.65
C GLU A 183 2.96 18.95 13.62
N LEU A 184 3.68 19.04 12.50
CA LEU A 184 4.78 19.99 12.34
C LEU A 184 4.32 21.44 12.51
N ILE A 185 3.23 21.81 11.84
CA ILE A 185 2.70 23.19 11.93
C ILE A 185 2.19 23.51 13.33
N LYS A 186 1.57 22.54 13.99
CA LYS A 186 0.93 22.71 15.29
C LYS A 186 1.93 22.75 16.44
N ASN A 187 2.94 21.91 16.42
CA ASN A 187 3.82 21.66 17.56
C ASN A 187 5.25 22.20 17.38
N THR A 188 5.58 22.78 16.21
CA THR A 188 6.89 23.39 15.95
C THR A 188 6.73 24.78 15.36
N LYS A 189 7.84 25.51 15.19
CA LYS A 189 7.90 26.78 14.45
C LYS A 189 8.49 26.61 13.04
N ALA A 190 8.74 25.39 12.60
CA ALA A 190 9.39 25.13 11.33
C ALA A 190 8.53 25.52 10.11
N ASN A 191 9.18 25.93 9.05
CA ASN A 191 8.62 25.98 7.72
C ASN A 191 8.65 24.58 7.11
N VAL A 192 7.62 24.21 6.38
CA VAL A 192 7.52 22.89 5.75
C VAL A 192 7.46 23.02 4.24
N TYR A 193 8.46 22.47 3.57
CA TYR A 193 8.58 22.43 2.12
C TYR A 193 8.06 21.08 1.64
N CYS A 194 6.88 21.05 1.03
CA CYS A 194 6.21 19.86 0.56
C CYS A 194 6.61 19.57 -0.90
N LEU A 195 7.43 18.54 -1.13
CA LEU A 195 7.77 18.09 -2.48
C LEU A 195 6.60 17.27 -3.05
N ILE A 196 5.92 17.82 -4.06
CA ILE A 196 4.68 17.25 -4.59
C ILE A 196 4.71 17.29 -6.12
N ARG A 197 4.43 16.16 -6.75
CA ARG A 197 4.29 16.07 -8.20
C ARG A 197 2.89 16.47 -8.65
N ASP A 198 2.80 17.04 -9.84
CA ASP A 198 1.52 17.18 -10.51
C ASP A 198 0.95 15.80 -10.87
N LYS A 199 -0.35 15.66 -10.86
CA LYS A 199 -1.01 14.38 -11.18
C LYS A 199 -2.37 14.63 -11.82
N ASN A 200 -2.66 13.93 -12.93
CA ASN A 200 -3.95 14.02 -13.64
C ASN A 200 -4.36 15.47 -13.99
N GLY A 201 -3.42 16.29 -14.43
CA GLY A 201 -3.68 17.69 -14.79
C GLY A 201 -3.87 18.64 -13.59
N ILE A 202 -3.86 18.13 -12.35
CA ILE A 202 -3.99 18.94 -11.11
C ILE A 202 -2.59 19.21 -10.56
N ASN A 203 -2.27 20.49 -10.30
CA ASN A 203 -0.99 20.85 -9.75
C ASN A 203 -0.85 20.43 -8.28
N GLY A 204 0.40 20.29 -7.81
CA GLY A 204 0.71 19.81 -6.47
C GLY A 204 0.10 20.67 -5.34
N LYS A 205 0.02 21.99 -5.53
CA LYS A 205 -0.52 22.92 -4.53
C LYS A 205 -2.03 22.74 -4.36
N GLU A 206 -2.77 22.62 -5.45
CA GLU A 206 -4.22 22.36 -5.36
C GLU A 206 -4.53 21.00 -4.74
N ARG A 207 -3.78 19.97 -5.12
CA ARG A 207 -3.89 18.65 -4.48
C ARG A 207 -3.65 18.72 -2.96
N LEU A 208 -2.66 19.50 -2.51
CA LEU A 208 -2.41 19.67 -1.08
C LEU A 208 -3.55 20.42 -0.40
N LYS A 209 -4.08 21.49 -1.01
CA LYS A 209 -5.22 22.24 -0.48
C LYS A 209 -6.47 21.38 -0.30
N GLU A 210 -6.77 20.52 -1.27
CA GLU A 210 -7.89 19.56 -1.18
C GLU A 210 -7.72 18.64 0.02
N LYS A 211 -6.51 18.07 0.22
CA LYS A 211 -6.22 17.19 1.36
C LYS A 211 -6.29 17.93 2.71
N ILE A 212 -5.75 19.13 2.78
CA ILE A 212 -5.84 19.97 3.98
C ILE A 212 -7.32 20.27 4.30
N SER A 213 -8.11 20.70 3.31
CA SER A 213 -9.53 20.98 3.48
C SER A 213 -10.31 19.76 3.97
N PHE A 214 -10.01 18.59 3.39
CA PHE A 214 -10.66 17.35 3.77
C PHE A 214 -10.35 16.95 5.22
N TYR A 215 -9.07 17.00 5.66
CA TYR A 215 -8.69 16.49 6.97
C TYR A 215 -8.77 17.54 8.09
N PHE A 216 -8.37 18.78 7.85
CA PHE A 216 -8.12 19.78 8.89
C PHE A 216 -8.87 21.12 8.70
N GLY A 217 -9.56 21.28 7.57
CA GLY A 217 -10.38 22.46 7.32
C GLY A 217 -9.57 23.73 7.10
N LYS A 218 -10.17 24.90 7.46
CA LYS A 218 -9.63 26.22 7.07
C LYS A 218 -8.39 26.67 7.85
N GLU A 219 -8.17 26.16 9.05
CA GLU A 219 -7.06 26.63 9.90
C GLU A 219 -5.70 26.32 9.27
N LEU A 220 -5.47 25.05 8.89
CA LEU A 220 -4.21 24.67 8.27
C LEU A 220 -4.03 25.25 6.86
N LEU A 221 -5.12 25.55 6.15
CA LEU A 221 -5.06 26.24 4.84
C LEU A 221 -4.45 27.63 4.92
N ARG A 222 -4.63 28.36 6.04
CA ARG A 222 -4.07 29.70 6.24
C ARG A 222 -2.56 29.71 6.34
N GLU A 223 -1.95 28.56 6.58
CA GLU A 223 -0.49 28.40 6.67
C GLU A 223 0.19 28.18 5.31
N ILE A 224 -0.60 27.95 4.24
CA ILE A 224 -0.06 27.88 2.87
C ILE A 224 0.52 29.23 2.48
N ASP A 225 1.73 29.20 1.90
CA ASP A 225 2.57 30.34 1.53
C ASP A 225 3.06 31.20 2.74
N LYS A 226 2.77 30.78 3.98
CA LYS A 226 3.34 31.38 5.20
C LYS A 226 4.40 30.47 5.81
N ARG A 227 4.01 29.24 6.11
CA ARG A 227 4.84 28.18 6.69
C ARG A 227 4.81 26.89 5.89
N ILE A 228 3.83 26.70 5.00
CA ILE A 228 3.71 25.54 4.12
C ILE A 228 3.99 25.99 2.69
N TYR A 229 5.09 25.53 2.12
CA TYR A 229 5.52 25.84 0.76
C TYR A 229 5.46 24.58 -0.10
N VAL A 230 4.88 24.66 -1.28
CA VAL A 230 4.81 23.54 -2.22
C VAL A 230 5.92 23.69 -3.25
N ILE A 231 6.71 22.64 -3.39
CA ILE A 231 7.75 22.51 -4.40
C ILE A 231 7.28 21.44 -5.40
N LYS A 232 7.26 21.81 -6.68
CA LYS A 232 6.96 20.86 -7.74
C LYS A 232 8.17 19.97 -7.98
N GLY A 233 8.05 18.66 -7.74
CA GLY A 233 9.13 17.71 -7.96
C GLY A 233 8.66 16.27 -7.83
N ASP A 234 9.52 15.33 -8.19
CA ASP A 234 9.26 13.89 -8.10
C ASP A 234 10.51 13.16 -7.61
N ILE A 235 10.38 12.46 -6.47
CA ILE A 235 11.47 11.69 -5.86
C ILE A 235 12.08 10.62 -6.77
N SER A 236 11.32 10.14 -7.75
CA SER A 236 11.78 9.11 -8.69
C SER A 236 12.72 9.64 -9.77
N ASN A 237 12.81 10.95 -9.92
CA ASN A 237 13.65 11.61 -10.92
C ASN A 237 14.99 12.07 -10.32
N ASN A 238 16.01 12.20 -11.16
CA ASN A 238 17.27 12.83 -10.78
C ASN A 238 17.02 14.24 -10.24
N LEU A 239 17.83 14.67 -9.27
CA LEU A 239 17.70 15.96 -8.60
C LEU A 239 16.28 16.22 -8.05
N LEU A 240 15.55 15.14 -7.71
CA LEU A 240 14.16 15.19 -7.24
C LEU A 240 13.18 15.85 -8.25
N GLY A 241 13.55 15.85 -9.54
CA GLY A 241 12.78 16.50 -10.61
C GLY A 241 12.88 18.04 -10.61
N LEU A 242 13.86 18.60 -9.92
CA LEU A 242 14.19 20.05 -9.88
C LEU A 242 15.30 20.34 -10.88
N ASP A 243 15.44 21.61 -11.27
CA ASP A 243 16.67 22.06 -11.93
C ASP A 243 17.85 22.14 -10.92
N GLU A 244 19.07 22.28 -11.42
CA GLU A 244 20.26 22.27 -10.57
C GLU A 244 20.29 23.41 -9.54
N ASP A 245 19.81 24.59 -9.91
CA ASP A 245 19.83 25.78 -9.05
C ASP A 245 18.75 25.65 -7.95
N GLU A 246 17.57 25.17 -8.29
CA GLU A 246 16.51 24.87 -7.34
C GLU A 246 16.94 23.79 -6.35
N TYR A 247 17.56 22.70 -6.85
CA TYR A 247 18.06 21.60 -6.03
C TYR A 247 19.13 22.09 -5.03
N LYS A 248 20.10 22.89 -5.49
CA LYS A 248 21.14 23.50 -4.64
C LYS A 248 20.54 24.44 -3.60
N LYS A 249 19.65 25.36 -4.01
CA LYS A 249 18.97 26.29 -3.09
C LYS A 249 18.19 25.54 -2.01
N LEU A 250 17.49 24.47 -2.39
CA LEU A 250 16.76 23.62 -1.46
C LEU A 250 17.72 22.93 -0.49
N GLY A 251 18.83 22.37 -0.96
CA GLY A 251 19.82 21.68 -0.15
C GLY A 251 20.44 22.56 0.95
N TYR A 252 20.79 23.83 0.62
CA TYR A 252 21.32 24.77 1.61
C TYR A 252 20.26 25.32 2.57
N LYS A 253 18.98 25.15 2.27
CA LYS A 253 17.88 25.69 3.05
C LYS A 253 17.32 24.70 4.06
N ILE A 254 17.31 23.41 3.74
CA ILE A 254 16.65 22.36 4.52
C ILE A 254 17.55 21.86 5.65
N ASP A 255 17.01 21.78 6.86
CA ASP A 255 17.70 21.21 8.04
C ASP A 255 17.36 19.74 8.24
N LEU A 256 16.16 19.30 7.79
CA LEU A 256 15.58 18.01 8.10
C LEU A 256 14.71 17.51 6.96
N VAL A 257 14.83 16.24 6.61
CA VAL A 257 13.93 15.57 5.66
C VAL A 257 13.05 14.56 6.38
N ILE A 258 11.74 14.58 6.09
CA ILE A 258 10.80 13.51 6.44
C ILE A 258 10.32 12.87 5.14
N HIS A 259 10.76 11.64 4.89
CA HIS A 259 10.47 10.90 3.68
C HIS A 259 9.33 9.92 3.91
N SER A 260 8.09 10.37 3.60
CA SER A 260 6.86 9.58 3.75
C SER A 260 6.25 9.15 2.39
N ALA A 261 6.84 9.57 1.27
CA ALA A 261 6.35 9.18 -0.05
C ALA A 261 6.68 7.73 -0.35
N ALA A 262 5.66 6.91 -0.61
CA ALA A 262 5.79 5.51 -1.01
C ALA A 262 4.53 5.03 -1.74
N ILE A 263 4.66 3.95 -2.52
CA ILE A 263 3.53 3.12 -2.93
C ILE A 263 3.34 2.05 -1.86
N VAL A 264 2.12 1.96 -1.32
CA VAL A 264 1.78 1.06 -0.20
C VAL A 264 0.84 -0.09 -0.61
N ASN A 265 0.55 -0.25 -1.90
CA ASN A 265 -0.24 -1.37 -2.40
C ASN A 265 0.57 -2.67 -2.31
N HIS A 266 -0.10 -3.79 -2.07
CA HIS A 266 0.57 -5.09 -1.91
C HIS A 266 0.88 -5.80 -3.24
N TYR A 267 0.42 -5.29 -4.37
CA TYR A 267 0.61 -5.83 -5.71
C TYR A 267 0.59 -4.71 -6.75
N GLY A 268 1.21 -4.95 -7.89
CA GLY A 268 1.30 -4.01 -9.01
C GLY A 268 2.54 -4.21 -9.87
N LYS A 269 2.80 -3.25 -10.78
CA LYS A 269 3.96 -3.29 -11.65
C LYS A 269 5.24 -3.09 -10.84
N LYS A 270 6.13 -4.08 -10.86
CA LYS A 270 7.38 -4.12 -10.11
C LYS A 270 8.24 -2.88 -10.34
N GLU A 271 8.37 -2.47 -11.59
CA GLU A 271 9.20 -1.33 -11.99
C GLU A 271 8.75 -0.02 -11.33
N ILE A 272 7.43 0.16 -11.14
CA ILE A 272 6.88 1.36 -10.49
C ILE A 272 7.16 1.34 -8.97
N PHE A 273 7.07 0.17 -8.34
CA PHE A 273 7.42 0.03 -6.91
C PHE A 273 8.91 0.27 -6.68
N GLU A 274 9.78 -0.33 -7.49
CA GLU A 274 11.23 -0.15 -7.41
C GLU A 274 11.62 1.31 -7.68
N LEU A 275 11.01 1.94 -8.68
CA LEU A 275 11.27 3.33 -9.01
C LEU A 275 10.90 4.28 -7.87
N ILE A 276 9.73 4.11 -7.24
CA ILE A 276 9.26 5.04 -6.21
C ILE A 276 9.83 4.69 -4.84
N ASN A 277 9.73 3.41 -4.40
CA ASN A 277 10.10 3.05 -3.04
C ASN A 277 11.61 2.88 -2.86
N VAL A 278 12.34 2.38 -3.89
CA VAL A 278 13.78 2.11 -3.79
C VAL A 278 14.57 3.27 -4.37
N THR A 279 14.38 3.60 -5.65
CA THR A 279 15.13 4.69 -6.31
C THR A 279 14.78 6.04 -5.70
N GLY A 280 13.48 6.30 -5.42
CA GLY A 280 13.06 7.52 -4.73
C GLY A 280 13.72 7.68 -3.37
N THR A 281 13.82 6.61 -2.57
CA THR A 281 14.51 6.65 -1.27
C THR A 281 16.02 6.89 -1.45
N LYS A 282 16.66 6.29 -2.46
CA LYS A 282 18.08 6.55 -2.78
C LYS A 282 18.32 8.01 -3.15
N ASN A 283 17.46 8.60 -3.99
CA ASN A 283 17.58 10.01 -4.40
C ASN A 283 17.45 10.95 -3.19
N ILE A 284 16.54 10.66 -2.27
CA ILE A 284 16.41 11.42 -1.01
C ILE A 284 17.63 11.24 -0.11
N ALA A 285 18.16 10.02 0.01
CA ALA A 285 19.38 9.79 0.79
C ALA A 285 20.58 10.52 0.21
N GLU A 286 20.75 10.54 -1.12
CA GLU A 286 21.80 11.29 -1.80
C GLU A 286 21.66 12.81 -1.60
N PHE A 287 20.43 13.35 -1.69
CA PHE A 287 20.15 14.74 -1.34
C PHE A 287 20.59 15.05 0.09
N CYS A 288 20.18 14.23 1.06
CA CYS A 288 20.55 14.43 2.45
C CYS A 288 22.08 14.36 2.67
N LYS A 289 22.73 13.40 2.03
CA LYS A 289 24.18 13.22 2.10
C LYS A 289 24.95 14.40 1.50
N SER A 290 24.52 14.90 0.33
CA SER A 290 25.17 16.02 -0.38
C SER A 290 25.18 17.32 0.42
N TYR A 291 24.21 17.51 1.30
CA TYR A 291 24.04 18.75 2.09
C TYR A 291 24.12 18.52 3.61
N ASN A 292 24.52 17.33 4.04
CA ASN A 292 24.60 16.94 5.47
C ASN A 292 23.29 17.18 6.24
N ILE A 293 22.16 16.74 5.65
CA ILE A 293 20.82 16.90 6.19
C ILE A 293 20.38 15.60 6.88
N LYS A 294 19.72 15.70 8.04
CA LYS A 294 19.16 14.57 8.77
C LYS A 294 17.94 13.97 8.03
N LEU A 295 17.89 12.66 7.91
CA LEU A 295 16.80 11.93 7.22
C LEU A 295 15.93 11.16 8.21
N ASN A 296 14.63 11.36 8.12
CA ASN A 296 13.61 10.57 8.80
C ASN A 296 12.81 9.77 7.76
N HIS A 297 13.01 8.47 7.71
CA HIS A 297 12.39 7.57 6.74
C HIS A 297 11.20 6.84 7.33
N ILE A 298 10.06 6.96 6.67
CA ILE A 298 8.85 6.21 7.04
C ILE A 298 8.87 4.84 6.37
N SER A 299 8.95 3.80 7.18
CA SER A 299 8.93 2.40 6.78
C SER A 299 7.71 1.66 7.35
N THR A 300 7.75 0.35 7.42
CA THR A 300 6.65 -0.50 7.89
C THR A 300 7.17 -1.68 8.69
N ILE A 301 6.42 -2.12 9.70
CA ILE A 301 6.68 -3.38 10.41
C ILE A 301 6.59 -4.58 9.46
N SER A 302 5.84 -4.45 8.36
CA SER A 302 5.73 -5.53 7.36
C SER A 302 7.05 -5.97 6.72
N VAL A 303 8.18 -5.23 6.90
CA VAL A 303 9.51 -5.71 6.50
C VAL A 303 9.93 -6.98 7.26
N SER A 304 9.31 -7.26 8.41
CA SER A 304 9.45 -8.54 9.12
C SER A 304 8.92 -9.72 8.31
N ALA A 305 8.07 -9.49 7.31
CA ALA A 305 7.27 -10.42 6.55
C ALA A 305 6.49 -11.43 7.45
N ASP A 306 5.42 -12.00 6.92
CA ASP A 306 4.71 -13.06 7.63
C ASP A 306 5.45 -14.39 7.39
N PHE A 307 5.95 -14.99 8.46
CA PHE A 307 6.62 -16.28 8.38
C PHE A 307 5.60 -17.41 8.28
N VAL A 308 5.42 -17.92 7.08
CA VAL A 308 4.77 -19.20 6.84
C VAL A 308 5.85 -20.23 6.55
N SER A 309 6.49 -20.75 7.56
CA SER A 309 7.32 -21.95 7.42
C SER A 309 6.99 -22.94 8.55
N ASN A 310 6.96 -24.24 8.20
CA ASN A 310 6.82 -25.35 9.14
C ASN A 310 8.03 -25.48 10.10
N LYS A 311 9.02 -24.62 10.02
CA LYS A 311 10.16 -24.57 10.93
C LYS A 311 9.84 -23.57 12.05
N LYS A 312 9.91 -24.03 13.30
CA LYS A 312 9.88 -23.18 14.50
C LYS A 312 10.99 -22.15 14.37
N ILE A 313 10.65 -20.92 13.99
CA ILE A 313 11.58 -19.80 14.07
C ILE A 313 11.43 -19.25 15.47
N SER A 314 12.47 -19.44 16.27
CA SER A 314 12.57 -18.90 17.63
C SER A 314 13.14 -17.46 17.65
N LYS A 315 13.42 -16.89 16.48
CA LYS A 315 14.02 -15.55 16.37
C LYS A 315 12.94 -14.48 16.49
N GLU A 316 13.23 -13.47 17.31
CA GLU A 316 12.42 -12.29 17.51
C GLU A 316 12.80 -11.21 16.50
N PHE A 317 11.82 -10.48 16.00
CA PHE A 317 12.02 -9.31 15.14
C PHE A 317 11.85 -8.04 15.99
N ASN A 318 12.93 -7.31 16.19
CA ASN A 318 12.97 -6.09 16.98
C ASN A 318 13.57 -4.91 16.19
N GLU A 319 13.77 -3.78 16.82
CA GLU A 319 14.30 -2.57 16.19
C GLU A 319 15.72 -2.74 15.64
N HIS A 320 16.52 -3.62 16.24
CA HIS A 320 17.86 -3.95 15.73
C HIS A 320 17.84 -4.86 14.49
N THR A 321 16.72 -5.51 14.22
CA THR A 321 16.64 -6.55 13.19
C THR A 321 16.24 -5.96 11.84
N LEU A 322 16.93 -6.31 10.75
CA LEU A 322 16.46 -6.09 9.40
C LEU A 322 16.17 -7.43 8.69
N TYR A 323 17.07 -8.40 8.76
CA TYR A 323 16.92 -9.71 8.14
C TYR A 323 17.32 -10.83 9.09
N ILE A 324 16.44 -11.82 9.24
CA ILE A 324 16.63 -13.04 10.03
C ILE A 324 16.16 -14.30 9.30
N GLY A 325 16.14 -14.22 7.94
CA GLY A 325 15.65 -15.31 7.08
C GLY A 325 14.19 -15.20 6.65
N GLN A 326 13.51 -14.09 6.94
CA GLN A 326 12.10 -13.89 6.54
C GLN A 326 11.94 -13.78 5.02
N PRO A 327 10.81 -14.26 4.44
CA PRO A 327 10.58 -14.31 3.00
C PRO A 327 10.10 -12.95 2.44
N TYR A 328 10.89 -11.87 2.64
CA TYR A 328 10.52 -10.50 2.28
C TYR A 328 10.23 -10.30 0.78
N LYS A 329 10.69 -11.20 -0.09
CA LYS A 329 10.51 -11.11 -1.56
C LYS A 329 9.14 -11.57 -2.05
N LYS A 330 8.34 -12.24 -1.21
CA LYS A 330 7.01 -12.77 -1.61
C LYS A 330 5.99 -11.67 -1.89
N ASN A 331 6.14 -10.50 -1.30
CA ASN A 331 5.25 -9.36 -1.48
C ASN A 331 6.05 -8.17 -2.00
N ILE A 332 5.63 -7.57 -3.12
CA ILE A 332 6.37 -6.49 -3.79
C ILE A 332 6.52 -5.23 -2.91
N TYR A 333 5.50 -4.89 -2.11
CA TYR A 333 5.58 -3.78 -1.17
C TYR A 333 6.61 -4.05 -0.08
N VAL A 334 6.53 -5.23 0.56
CA VAL A 334 7.48 -5.65 1.59
C VAL A 334 8.90 -5.68 1.03
N LYS A 335 9.09 -6.28 -0.16
CA LYS A 335 10.38 -6.32 -0.85
C LYS A 335 10.98 -4.93 -1.01
N THR A 336 10.22 -4.00 -1.59
CA THR A 336 10.76 -2.67 -1.91
C THR A 336 10.98 -1.81 -0.68
N LYS A 337 10.19 -1.96 0.39
CA LYS A 337 10.44 -1.30 1.68
C LYS A 337 11.66 -1.88 2.39
N PHE A 338 11.85 -3.20 2.34
CA PHE A 338 13.06 -3.87 2.84
C PHE A 338 14.31 -3.38 2.09
N GLU A 339 14.28 -3.35 0.76
CA GLU A 339 15.40 -2.88 -0.06
C GLU A 339 15.73 -1.41 0.19
N ALA A 340 14.71 -0.56 0.42
CA ALA A 340 14.91 0.83 0.82
C ALA A 340 15.64 0.93 2.15
N GLU A 341 15.19 0.20 3.19
CA GLU A 341 15.88 0.16 4.49
C GLU A 341 17.30 -0.38 4.38
N TYR A 342 17.52 -1.45 3.60
CA TYR A 342 18.84 -2.03 3.40
C TYR A 342 19.83 -1.05 2.74
N ASN A 343 19.35 -0.24 1.79
CA ASN A 343 20.15 0.83 1.21
C ASN A 343 20.45 1.94 2.22
N LEU A 344 19.47 2.33 3.04
CA LEU A 344 19.67 3.32 4.10
C LEU A 344 20.66 2.82 5.17
N LEU A 345 20.62 1.54 5.54
CA LEU A 345 21.58 0.93 6.45
C LEU A 345 23.03 1.09 5.93
N LYS A 346 23.22 0.90 4.62
CA LYS A 346 24.53 1.12 3.99
C LYS A 346 24.98 2.58 4.04
N GLU A 347 24.07 3.53 3.85
CA GLU A 347 24.41 4.96 3.94
C GLU A 347 24.61 5.41 5.39
N MET A 348 23.89 4.83 6.36
CA MET A 348 24.14 5.03 7.79
C MET A 348 25.56 4.58 8.19
N ALA A 349 26.02 3.44 7.67
CA ALA A 349 27.38 2.96 7.88
C ALA A 349 28.46 3.91 7.30
N LYS A 350 28.08 4.78 6.36
CA LYS A 350 28.95 5.82 5.78
C LYS A 350 28.78 7.19 6.46
N GLY A 351 27.98 7.27 7.54
CA GLY A 351 27.82 8.47 8.37
C GLY A 351 26.57 9.30 8.10
N LEU A 352 25.64 8.86 7.22
CA LEU A 352 24.37 9.55 7.07
C LEU A 352 23.50 9.39 8.35
N GLU A 353 23.06 10.49 8.93
CA GLU A 353 22.16 10.49 10.09
C GLU A 353 20.73 10.16 9.65
N VAL A 354 20.30 8.93 9.89
CA VAL A 354 18.96 8.43 9.52
C VAL A 354 18.22 7.92 10.74
N THR A 355 16.95 8.31 10.87
CA THR A 355 15.98 7.64 11.75
C THR A 355 14.97 6.90 10.89
N ILE A 356 14.70 5.63 11.21
CA ILE A 356 13.72 4.80 10.49
C ILE A 356 12.52 4.56 11.41
N PHE A 357 11.33 4.89 10.94
CA PHE A 357 10.07 4.62 11.63
C PHE A 357 9.32 3.51 10.92
N ARG A 358 9.27 2.32 11.50
CA ARG A 358 8.48 1.18 11.03
C ARG A 358 7.08 1.26 11.61
N LEU A 359 6.10 1.59 10.77
CA LEU A 359 4.72 1.76 11.21
C LEU A 359 3.96 0.44 11.19
N GLY A 360 3.10 0.26 12.19
CA GLY A 360 2.10 -0.80 12.24
C GLY A 360 0.89 -0.52 11.33
N ASN A 361 -0.25 -1.13 11.64
CA ASN A 361 -1.49 -0.91 10.89
C ASN A 361 -2.08 0.48 11.21
N ILE A 362 -1.82 1.45 10.32
CA ILE A 362 -2.35 2.80 10.49
C ILE A 362 -3.87 2.79 10.32
N THR A 363 -4.58 3.28 11.33
CA THR A 363 -6.03 3.37 11.40
C THR A 363 -6.52 4.82 11.42
N SER A 364 -7.83 5.04 11.56
CA SER A 364 -8.42 6.38 11.66
C SER A 364 -7.82 7.21 12.80
N ARG A 365 -8.06 8.52 12.79
CA ARG A 365 -7.72 9.37 13.94
C ARG A 365 -8.42 8.88 15.20
N TYR A 366 -7.71 8.88 16.32
CA TYR A 366 -8.28 8.48 17.61
C TYR A 366 -9.35 9.47 18.10
N CYS A 367 -9.09 10.76 17.89
CA CYS A 367 -9.97 11.82 18.39
C CYS A 367 -11.38 11.79 17.78
N ASP A 368 -11.53 11.62 16.47
CA ASP A 368 -12.81 11.74 15.77
C ASP A 368 -13.19 10.59 14.83
N GLY A 369 -12.28 9.63 14.62
CA GLY A 369 -12.50 8.49 13.74
C GLY A 369 -12.36 8.79 12.25
N LYS A 370 -11.88 10.00 11.86
CA LYS A 370 -11.68 10.34 10.46
C LYS A 370 -10.58 9.50 9.84
N PHE A 371 -10.87 8.86 8.71
CA PHE A 371 -10.00 7.92 8.04
C PHE A 371 -9.58 8.41 6.65
N GLN A 372 -8.71 7.65 6.01
CA GLN A 372 -8.22 7.97 4.68
C GLN A 372 -9.37 8.09 3.66
N GLU A 373 -9.21 8.99 2.69
CA GLU A 373 -10.22 9.24 1.65
C GLU A 373 -10.47 8.01 0.76
N ASN A 374 -9.41 7.26 0.44
CA ASN A 374 -9.48 6.02 -0.34
C ASN A 374 -9.56 4.79 0.59
N ASP A 375 -10.50 4.80 1.53
CA ASP A 375 -10.65 3.78 2.57
C ASP A 375 -10.89 2.37 2.02
N TYR A 376 -11.59 2.24 0.88
CA TYR A 376 -11.80 0.98 0.16
C TYR A 376 -10.49 0.30 -0.32
N GLN A 377 -9.37 1.03 -0.37
CA GLN A 377 -8.05 0.46 -0.73
C GLN A 377 -7.24 0.01 0.50
N ASN A 378 -7.73 0.26 1.71
CA ASN A 378 -7.00 -0.11 2.92
C ASN A 378 -7.12 -1.60 3.20
N ALA A 379 -6.01 -2.33 3.08
CA ALA A 379 -5.97 -3.77 3.26
C ALA A 379 -6.40 -4.21 4.66
N PHE A 380 -5.99 -3.48 5.70
CA PHE A 380 -6.33 -3.79 7.10
C PHE A 380 -7.82 -3.64 7.38
N LEU A 381 -8.43 -2.52 6.96
CA LEU A 381 -9.88 -2.32 7.08
C LEU A 381 -10.65 -3.39 6.30
N ASN A 382 -10.24 -3.65 5.06
CA ASN A 382 -10.88 -4.66 4.21
C ASN A 382 -10.81 -6.07 4.83
N ARG A 383 -9.71 -6.40 5.52
CA ARG A 383 -9.58 -7.66 6.26
C ARG A 383 -10.64 -7.76 7.36
N ILE A 384 -10.80 -6.73 8.20
CA ILE A 384 -11.82 -6.69 9.25
C ILE A 384 -13.23 -6.81 8.65
N LEU A 385 -13.55 -6.01 7.62
CA LEU A 385 -14.84 -6.03 6.96
C LEU A 385 -15.15 -7.38 6.31
N SER A 386 -14.14 -8.06 5.77
CA SER A 386 -14.30 -9.39 5.18
C SER A 386 -14.71 -10.42 6.22
N PHE A 387 -14.12 -10.45 7.42
CA PHE A 387 -14.56 -11.34 8.50
C PHE A 387 -16.03 -11.10 8.89
N ILE A 388 -16.43 -9.84 8.96
CA ILE A 388 -17.81 -9.46 9.29
C ILE A 388 -18.77 -9.91 8.19
N LYS A 389 -18.43 -9.68 6.92
CA LYS A 389 -19.26 -10.05 5.76
C LYS A 389 -19.42 -11.55 5.58
N ILE A 390 -18.36 -12.32 5.83
CA ILE A 390 -18.42 -13.80 5.79
C ILE A 390 -19.40 -14.32 6.84
N GLY A 391 -19.48 -13.65 8.00
CA GLY A 391 -20.30 -14.09 9.12
C GLY A 391 -19.87 -15.43 9.72
N LYS A 392 -18.65 -15.88 9.42
CA LYS A 392 -18.05 -17.13 9.92
C LYS A 392 -16.58 -16.90 10.22
N VAL A 393 -16.09 -17.52 11.29
CA VAL A 393 -14.69 -17.50 11.72
C VAL A 393 -14.30 -18.84 12.33
N THR A 394 -13.01 -19.17 12.40
CA THR A 394 -12.55 -20.31 13.21
C THR A 394 -12.20 -19.85 14.63
N ASN A 395 -12.03 -20.80 15.56
CA ASN A 395 -11.60 -20.48 16.93
C ASN A 395 -10.26 -19.74 16.95
N GLU A 396 -9.30 -20.21 16.14
CA GLU A 396 -7.96 -19.63 16.07
C GLU A 396 -7.99 -18.17 15.58
N MET A 397 -8.93 -17.84 14.68
CA MET A 397 -9.09 -16.47 14.18
C MET A 397 -9.63 -15.51 15.25
N LEU A 398 -10.44 -15.99 16.18
CA LEU A 398 -10.98 -15.15 17.27
C LEU A 398 -9.89 -14.55 18.14
N ASP A 399 -8.80 -15.29 18.35
CA ASP A 399 -7.66 -14.89 19.17
C ASP A 399 -6.58 -14.16 18.36
N TYR A 400 -6.79 -13.94 17.06
CA TYR A 400 -5.87 -13.16 16.23
C TYR A 400 -5.82 -11.71 16.71
N GLU A 401 -4.61 -11.26 17.03
CA GLU A 401 -4.36 -9.92 17.56
C GLU A 401 -4.04 -8.94 16.44
N PHE A 402 -4.64 -7.76 16.53
CA PHE A 402 -4.40 -6.64 15.64
C PHE A 402 -3.76 -5.48 16.42
N ASP A 403 -2.69 -4.91 15.87
CA ASP A 403 -2.27 -3.58 16.25
C ASP A 403 -3.15 -2.57 15.50
N MET A 404 -3.78 -1.68 16.21
CA MET A 404 -4.53 -0.56 15.63
C MET A 404 -3.79 0.73 16.03
N SER A 405 -3.10 1.32 15.07
CA SER A 405 -2.21 2.47 15.30
C SER A 405 -2.85 3.75 14.74
N PRO A 406 -3.54 4.57 15.56
CA PRO A 406 -4.21 5.77 15.09
C PRO A 406 -3.23 6.77 14.47
N VAL A 407 -3.57 7.31 13.31
CA VAL A 407 -2.68 8.15 12.50
C VAL A 407 -2.24 9.43 13.19
N ASP A 408 -3.11 10.05 13.98
CA ASP A 408 -2.83 11.25 14.76
C ASP A 408 -1.77 10.97 15.85
N ILE A 409 -1.88 9.86 16.57
CA ILE A 409 -0.91 9.42 17.59
C ILE A 409 0.42 9.03 16.93
N CYS A 410 0.39 8.29 15.81
CA CYS A 410 1.60 7.95 15.06
C CYS A 410 2.36 9.21 14.63
N SER A 411 1.64 10.21 14.11
CA SER A 411 2.24 11.46 13.65
C SER A 411 2.85 12.26 14.80
N GLU A 412 2.17 12.32 15.95
CA GLU A 412 2.68 12.95 17.17
C GLU A 412 3.98 12.28 17.63
N PHE A 413 4.00 10.94 17.73
CA PHE A 413 5.18 10.21 18.18
C PHE A 413 6.37 10.41 17.24
N ILE A 414 6.15 10.35 15.93
CA ILE A 414 7.20 10.61 14.93
C ILE A 414 7.82 12.00 15.17
N ILE A 415 6.99 13.05 15.28
CA ILE A 415 7.49 14.42 15.47
C ILE A 415 8.21 14.57 16.81
N LYS A 416 7.69 13.98 17.88
CA LYS A 416 8.34 14.03 19.20
C LYS A 416 9.67 13.29 19.25
N ILE A 417 9.81 12.14 18.59
CA ILE A 417 11.05 11.36 18.56
C ILE A 417 12.12 12.10 17.74
N LEU A 418 11.78 12.63 16.56
CA LEU A 418 12.75 13.29 15.68
C LEU A 418 13.33 14.60 16.25
N GLU A 419 12.69 15.18 17.29
CA GLU A 419 13.21 16.36 17.99
C GLU A 419 14.52 16.09 18.76
N TYR A 420 14.94 14.83 18.93
CA TYR A 420 16.11 14.47 19.74
C TYR A 420 17.25 13.92 18.89
N GLN A 421 18.48 14.42 19.15
CA GLN A 421 19.70 13.93 18.50
C GLN A 421 19.90 12.42 18.71
N SER A 422 19.51 11.91 19.88
CA SER A 422 19.61 10.49 20.21
C SER A 422 18.72 9.58 19.37
N SER A 423 17.77 10.10 18.56
CA SER A 423 16.94 9.30 17.67
C SER A 423 17.64 8.90 16.37
N TYR A 424 18.69 9.66 15.97
CA TYR A 424 19.39 9.40 14.72
C TYR A 424 20.33 8.20 14.84
N GLY A 425 20.44 7.47 13.74
CA GLY A 425 21.13 6.18 13.71
C GLY A 425 20.27 5.01 14.21
N LYS A 426 18.96 5.19 14.43
CA LYS A 426 18.08 4.21 15.07
C LYS A 426 16.83 3.88 14.27
N VAL A 427 16.23 2.75 14.64
CA VAL A 427 14.94 2.29 14.13
C VAL A 427 13.93 2.32 15.26
N PHE A 428 12.69 2.72 14.98
CA PHE A 428 11.58 2.74 15.92
C PHE A 428 10.38 1.98 15.34
N HIS A 429 9.77 1.13 16.16
CA HIS A 429 8.53 0.44 15.82
C HIS A 429 7.32 1.25 16.30
N ILE A 430 6.76 2.07 15.42
CA ILE A 430 5.58 2.90 15.70
C ILE A 430 4.30 2.08 15.47
N ALA A 431 4.06 1.15 16.37
CA ALA A 431 2.90 0.27 16.36
C ALA A 431 2.29 0.19 17.76
N ASN A 432 0.97 0.27 17.84
CA ASN A 432 0.26 0.26 19.11
C ASN A 432 0.43 -1.09 19.81
N ASN A 433 1.05 -1.08 20.98
CA ASN A 433 1.24 -2.27 21.80
C ASN A 433 -0.05 -2.72 22.53
N ASN A 434 -1.08 -1.84 22.62
CA ASN A 434 -2.41 -2.20 23.12
C ASN A 434 -3.20 -2.89 21.99
N LYS A 435 -2.83 -4.13 21.68
CA LYS A 435 -3.48 -4.93 20.64
C LYS A 435 -4.91 -5.29 21.01
N ILE A 436 -5.73 -5.57 20.00
CA ILE A 436 -7.09 -6.07 20.16
C ILE A 436 -7.30 -7.35 19.36
N THR A 437 -8.03 -8.31 19.93
CA THR A 437 -8.37 -9.55 19.23
C THR A 437 -9.56 -9.35 18.28
N LEU A 438 -9.69 -10.23 17.27
CA LEU A 438 -10.89 -10.26 16.42
C LEU A 438 -12.17 -10.41 17.25
N LYS A 439 -12.14 -11.27 18.29
CA LYS A 439 -13.23 -11.42 19.26
C LYS A 439 -13.59 -10.09 19.93
N GLY A 440 -12.57 -9.29 20.29
CA GLY A 440 -12.74 -7.95 20.86
C GLY A 440 -13.41 -6.98 19.89
N ILE A 441 -13.03 -6.99 18.61
CA ILE A 441 -13.62 -6.17 17.54
C ILE A 441 -15.09 -6.55 17.33
N ILE A 442 -15.40 -7.85 17.18
CA ILE A 442 -16.77 -8.37 17.03
C ILE A 442 -17.67 -7.93 18.19
N LYS A 443 -17.17 -8.08 19.42
CA LYS A 443 -17.88 -7.64 20.64
C LYS A 443 -18.13 -6.12 20.65
N ALA A 444 -17.11 -5.33 20.30
CA ALA A 444 -17.21 -3.87 20.27
C ALA A 444 -18.26 -3.37 19.26
N LEU A 445 -18.44 -4.07 18.15
CA LEU A 445 -19.41 -3.76 17.10
C LEU A 445 -20.82 -4.32 17.38
N ASN A 446 -21.00 -5.10 18.46
CA ASN A 446 -22.26 -5.80 18.79
C ASN A 446 -22.75 -6.74 17.67
N ILE A 447 -21.85 -7.43 16.99
CA ILE A 447 -22.21 -8.36 15.91
C ILE A 447 -22.52 -9.72 16.52
N SER A 448 -23.76 -10.20 16.38
CA SER A 448 -24.26 -11.44 17.01
C SER A 448 -24.37 -12.62 16.04
N ASN A 449 -24.28 -12.38 14.75
CA ASN A 449 -24.54 -13.39 13.71
C ASN A 449 -23.29 -14.10 13.17
N ILE A 450 -22.13 -13.95 13.83
CA ILE A 450 -20.89 -14.65 13.44
C ILE A 450 -20.89 -16.05 14.01
N LYS A 451 -20.75 -17.04 13.12
CA LYS A 451 -20.70 -18.47 13.47
C LYS A 451 -19.26 -18.94 13.56
N ILE A 452 -18.97 -19.74 14.59
CA ILE A 452 -17.69 -20.44 14.70
C ILE A 452 -17.80 -21.72 13.89
N VAL A 453 -16.87 -21.94 12.97
CA VAL A 453 -16.87 -23.04 12.01
C VAL A 453 -15.49 -23.69 11.92
N THR A 454 -15.41 -24.86 11.26
CA THR A 454 -14.13 -25.51 10.94
C THR A 454 -13.35 -24.73 9.88
N GLN A 455 -12.04 -25.00 9.77
CA GLN A 455 -11.21 -24.37 8.71
C GLN A 455 -11.72 -24.69 7.30
N GLU A 456 -12.23 -25.90 7.09
CA GLU A 456 -12.79 -26.33 5.81
C GLU A 456 -14.09 -25.58 5.47
N GLU A 457 -15.02 -25.49 6.42
CA GLU A 457 -16.26 -24.70 6.26
C GLU A 457 -15.98 -23.22 6.05
N PHE A 458 -14.97 -22.66 6.71
CA PHE A 458 -14.53 -21.29 6.51
C PHE A 458 -14.02 -21.07 5.08
N ARG A 459 -13.11 -21.94 4.59
CA ARG A 459 -12.62 -21.91 3.21
C ARG A 459 -13.75 -22.03 2.19
N ASN A 460 -14.71 -22.92 2.41
CA ASN A 460 -15.87 -23.08 1.53
C ASN A 460 -16.79 -21.84 1.52
N SER A 461 -16.87 -21.11 2.64
CA SER A 461 -17.66 -19.87 2.73
C SER A 461 -17.05 -18.72 1.92
N ILE A 462 -15.74 -18.72 1.75
CA ILE A 462 -15.02 -17.73 0.94
C ILE A 462 -15.26 -17.97 -0.55
N LYS A 463 -15.30 -19.23 -0.99
CA LYS A 463 -15.52 -19.62 -2.40
C LYS A 463 -16.79 -19.00 -2.98
N ASN A 464 -17.84 -18.89 -2.17
CA ASN A 464 -19.16 -18.45 -2.62
C ASN A 464 -19.40 -16.95 -2.49
N ASN A 465 -18.42 -16.17 -1.97
CA ASN A 465 -18.61 -14.76 -1.67
C ASN A 465 -17.58 -13.88 -2.42
N LYS A 466 -17.99 -13.35 -3.56
CA LYS A 466 -17.16 -12.53 -4.46
C LYS A 466 -16.75 -11.15 -3.89
N GLU A 467 -17.30 -10.76 -2.74
CA GLU A 467 -17.07 -9.44 -2.14
C GLU A 467 -15.95 -9.43 -1.07
N ILE A 468 -15.32 -10.57 -0.80
CA ILE A 468 -14.39 -10.74 0.34
C ILE A 468 -12.93 -10.57 -0.10
N ILE A 469 -12.62 -9.46 -0.71
CA ILE A 469 -11.33 -9.20 -1.34
C ILE A 469 -10.19 -9.16 -0.32
N GLY A 470 -10.46 -8.62 0.89
CA GLY A 470 -9.41 -8.39 1.89
C GLY A 470 -8.78 -9.67 2.47
N ILE A 471 -9.50 -10.79 2.47
CA ILE A 471 -9.02 -12.06 3.03
C ILE A 471 -8.43 -12.99 1.97
N ILE A 472 -8.82 -12.85 0.70
CA ILE A 472 -8.35 -13.76 -0.35
C ILE A 472 -6.83 -13.77 -0.44
N ASN A 473 -6.20 -12.60 -0.40
CA ASN A 473 -4.74 -12.48 -0.45
C ASN A 473 -4.06 -13.10 0.79
N ASP A 474 -4.69 -13.00 1.96
CA ASP A 474 -4.17 -13.58 3.20
C ASP A 474 -4.27 -15.12 3.20
N ILE A 475 -5.32 -15.66 2.58
CA ILE A 475 -5.52 -17.11 2.44
C ILE A 475 -4.57 -17.69 1.41
N THR A 476 -4.41 -17.04 0.26
CA THR A 476 -3.48 -17.48 -0.79
C THR A 476 -2.03 -17.47 -0.32
N ASN A 477 -1.69 -16.59 0.62
CA ASN A 477 -0.36 -16.54 1.24
C ASN A 477 -0.27 -17.31 2.57
N ASN A 478 -1.31 -18.04 2.98
CA ASN A 478 -1.43 -18.76 4.27
C ASN A 478 -1.22 -17.86 5.52
N VAL A 479 -1.40 -16.54 5.40
CA VAL A 479 -1.17 -15.58 6.49
C VAL A 479 -2.15 -15.80 7.66
N ILE A 480 -3.40 -16.15 7.36
CA ILE A 480 -4.47 -16.33 8.38
C ILE A 480 -4.22 -17.56 9.24
N PHE A 481 -3.54 -18.58 8.72
CA PHE A 481 -3.31 -19.86 9.40
C PHE A 481 -1.84 -20.04 9.83
N GLY A 482 -0.96 -19.09 9.49
CA GLY A 482 0.45 -19.12 9.84
C GLY A 482 0.71 -18.63 11.28
N LYS A 483 1.84 -19.03 11.88
CA LYS A 483 2.30 -18.44 13.14
C LYS A 483 2.94 -17.08 12.82
N ASN A 484 2.45 -16.03 13.48
CA ASN A 484 3.04 -14.70 13.39
C ASN A 484 4.48 -14.71 13.92
N ILE A 485 5.36 -13.90 13.32
CA ILE A 485 6.64 -13.52 13.91
C ILE A 485 6.37 -12.81 15.25
N ASN A 486 7.19 -13.09 16.25
CA ASN A 486 7.19 -12.30 17.47
C ASN A 486 7.87 -10.95 17.19
N ILE A 487 7.07 -9.90 17.09
CA ILE A 487 7.56 -8.53 16.93
C ILE A 487 7.68 -7.90 18.30
N ASN A 488 8.92 -7.58 18.67
CA ASN A 488 9.22 -6.85 19.88
C ASN A 488 9.43 -5.35 19.56
N SER A 489 8.95 -4.49 20.44
CA SER A 489 9.04 -3.02 20.32
C SER A 489 9.50 -2.39 21.64
N ASP A 490 10.23 -3.13 22.47
CA ASP A 490 10.60 -2.71 23.83
C ASP A 490 11.47 -1.44 23.81
N PHE A 491 12.42 -1.34 22.89
CA PHE A 491 13.23 -0.14 22.75
C PHE A 491 12.35 1.09 22.48
N THR A 492 11.46 1.01 21.51
CA THR A 492 10.54 2.12 21.16
C THR A 492 9.64 2.47 22.34
N GLN A 493 9.04 1.48 23.02
CA GLN A 493 8.17 1.73 24.18
C GLN A 493 8.92 2.42 25.31
N ASN A 494 10.13 1.97 25.62
CA ASN A 494 10.98 2.60 26.63
C ASN A 494 11.32 4.05 26.26
N TYR A 495 11.64 4.30 24.99
CA TYR A 495 11.94 5.65 24.51
C TYR A 495 10.71 6.58 24.59
N LEU A 496 9.53 6.11 24.18
CA LEU A 496 8.27 6.84 24.29
C LEU A 496 7.91 7.16 25.75
N ASN A 497 8.05 6.18 26.66
CA ASN A 497 7.79 6.37 28.09
C ASN A 497 8.65 7.49 28.69
N LYS A 498 9.93 7.59 28.28
CA LYS A 498 10.83 8.66 28.71
C LYS A 498 10.44 10.03 28.18
N LEU A 499 9.69 10.08 27.06
CA LEU A 499 9.08 11.29 26.52
C LEU A 499 7.69 11.57 27.12
N ASN A 500 7.21 10.74 28.06
CA ASN A 500 5.84 10.75 28.59
C ASN A 500 4.77 10.57 27.50
N LEU A 501 5.10 9.79 26.48
CA LEU A 501 4.19 9.43 25.40
C LEU A 501 3.70 7.99 25.58
N ASN A 502 2.40 7.80 25.55
CA ASN A 502 1.77 6.50 25.77
C ASN A 502 0.77 6.19 24.66
N TRP A 503 0.77 4.94 24.21
CA TRP A 503 -0.24 4.47 23.28
C TRP A 503 -1.65 4.51 23.90
N CYS A 504 -2.62 4.92 23.11
CA CYS A 504 -4.02 4.86 23.50
C CYS A 504 -4.51 3.41 23.62
N LYS A 505 -5.40 3.18 24.58
CA LYS A 505 -6.17 1.92 24.63
C LYS A 505 -7.22 1.92 23.53
N ILE A 506 -7.26 0.84 22.75
CA ILE A 506 -8.28 0.62 21.73
C ILE A 506 -9.58 0.22 22.42
N ASN A 507 -10.49 1.17 22.58
CA ASN A 507 -11.77 0.97 23.23
C ASN A 507 -12.92 0.79 22.23
N ASN A 508 -14.09 0.34 22.72
CA ASN A 508 -15.26 0.07 21.90
C ASN A 508 -15.74 1.32 21.12
N SER A 509 -15.62 2.52 21.72
CA SER A 509 -16.01 3.77 21.05
C SER A 509 -15.15 4.03 19.82
N TYR A 510 -13.82 3.85 19.94
CA TYR A 510 -12.91 4.03 18.83
C TYR A 510 -13.18 3.01 17.70
N ILE A 511 -13.37 1.72 18.04
CA ILE A 511 -13.67 0.68 17.04
C ILE A 511 -14.95 1.02 16.28
N ARG A 512 -15.99 1.48 16.99
CA ARG A 512 -17.24 1.90 16.33
C ARG A 512 -17.03 3.09 15.41
N LYS A 513 -16.31 4.12 15.83
CA LYS A 513 -15.99 5.28 14.98
C LYS A 513 -15.22 4.85 13.71
N TYR A 514 -14.33 3.85 13.81
CA TYR A 514 -13.52 3.41 12.70
C TYR A 514 -14.28 2.51 11.71
N VAL A 515 -15.07 1.55 12.19
CA VAL A 515 -15.63 0.46 11.38
C VAL A 515 -17.12 0.61 11.09
N LYS A 516 -17.92 1.18 12.02
CA LYS A 516 -19.39 1.12 11.98
C LYS A 516 -20.02 1.63 10.67
N LYS A 517 -19.50 2.74 10.13
CA LYS A 517 -19.99 3.33 8.87
C LYS A 517 -19.86 2.43 7.63
N TYR A 518 -19.15 1.31 7.72
CA TYR A 518 -18.96 0.37 6.60
C TYR A 518 -19.82 -0.88 6.73
N ILE A 519 -20.52 -1.05 7.85
CA ILE A 519 -21.36 -2.22 8.14
C ILE A 519 -22.84 -1.86 8.29
N GLU A 520 -23.16 -0.57 8.43
CA GLU A 520 -24.51 0.02 8.30
C GLU A 520 -24.83 0.31 6.84
#